data_0d59d6deed7a3fcb3575e2a1089879b4
#
_entry.id   0d59d6deed7a3fcb3575e2a1089879b4
#
_cell.length_a   1.000
_cell.length_b   1.000
_cell.length_c   1.000
_cell.angle_alpha   90.00
_cell.angle_beta   90.00
_cell.angle_gamma   90.00
#
_symmetry.space_group_name_H-M   'P 1'
#
loop_
_entity.id
_entity.type
_entity.pdbx_description
1 polymer ?
#
loop_
_entity_poly.entity_id
_entity_poly.type
_entity_poly.pdbx_seq_one_letter_code
_entity_poly.pdbx_strand_id
1 'polypeptide(L)'
;MSLTPPITLNNLSFSWPTGESALANLDGTFPSGLTGLIGANGSGKSTLLKLIAGQLRPTSGTAETNAPLSYLPQTLALEQDATVAQLLGVHRVLAALEAIESGSVDPADFDAVGASWDAEARVRAELAPLGFDGLDLGRKAATLSGGEAMLLAVLGLRIADSPITLLDEPTNNLDRPARELLYDLVRAWKGTLVVVSHDIELLELMEHTVELYGGKLSVFGGPYSSYREQLETEHQAAEQAARTAQASLKVEKRQRAEAETKLARAKRKGRATQLSGGMPKILANHLRQKSEANAGKMRSNLDGKVDSAQARLDDADRRVRQAEHINIELPDPRLPSGKQVAALGAEDHQFIIQGAERVSLVGPNGSGKTRLLQQMLSGEAPGPGPGGTLFVDRVGYLPQRLDGLDGALSAIQNVALVAPAATANDVRNMLARLLLRGASADRPVAALSGGERFRVHLSTLLLAEPAAQLLILDEPTNNLDMDSVRQLSEALGAYKGALLVVSHDQHFLSQLDLDYLLELDAQGTLAKSYPNPVC
;
A
#
# COMPACT_ATOMS: atom_id res chain seq x y z
N MET A 1 -2.15 23.29 29.10
CA MET A 1 -2.25 22.42 27.93
C MET A 1 -3.24 21.32 28.28
N SER A 2 -4.41 21.28 27.66
CA SER A 2 -5.33 20.16 27.78
C SER A 2 -4.67 18.95 27.06
N LEU A 3 -4.28 17.95 27.85
CA LEU A 3 -3.77 16.70 27.28
C LEU A 3 -4.95 16.05 26.54
N THR A 4 -4.85 15.97 25.22
CA THR A 4 -5.82 15.24 24.41
C THR A 4 -5.73 13.77 24.78
N PRO A 5 -6.84 13.11 25.17
CA PRO A 5 -6.78 11.72 25.62
C PRO A 5 -6.37 10.79 24.47
N PRO A 6 -5.52 9.79 24.76
CA PRO A 6 -5.16 8.79 23.75
C PRO A 6 -6.35 7.87 23.46
N ILE A 7 -6.30 7.22 22.32
CA ILE A 7 -7.15 6.09 21.95
C ILE A 7 -6.50 4.81 22.48
N THR A 8 -7.24 3.95 23.15
CA THR A 8 -6.74 2.69 23.72
C THR A 8 -7.55 1.50 23.20
N LEU A 9 -6.85 0.47 22.76
CA LEU A 9 -7.42 -0.79 22.28
C LEU A 9 -7.06 -1.90 23.25
N ASN A 10 -8.07 -2.65 23.70
CA ASN A 10 -7.89 -3.76 24.65
C ASN A 10 -8.49 -5.04 24.07
N ASN A 11 -7.66 -5.99 23.68
CA ASN A 11 -8.04 -7.29 23.08
C ASN A 11 -9.12 -7.17 22.01
N LEU A 12 -9.03 -6.13 21.18
CA LEU A 12 -10.04 -5.78 20.19
C LEU A 12 -10.09 -6.82 19.08
N SER A 13 -11.26 -7.43 18.88
CA SER A 13 -11.49 -8.38 17.80
C SER A 13 -12.78 -8.04 17.04
N PHE A 14 -12.75 -8.23 15.74
CA PHE A 14 -13.92 -8.05 14.90
C PHE A 14 -13.96 -9.07 13.76
N SER A 15 -15.12 -9.69 13.59
CA SER A 15 -15.39 -10.59 12.44
C SER A 15 -16.65 -10.13 11.72
N TRP A 16 -16.61 -10.20 10.40
CA TRP A 16 -17.77 -9.89 9.56
C TRP A 16 -18.87 -10.94 9.73
N PRO A 17 -20.13 -10.63 9.40
CA PRO A 17 -21.23 -11.60 9.44
C PRO A 17 -21.00 -12.84 8.58
N THR A 18 -20.12 -12.77 7.59
CA THR A 18 -19.67 -13.89 6.76
C THR A 18 -18.78 -14.89 7.48
N GLY A 19 -18.33 -14.57 8.72
CA GLY A 19 -17.39 -15.37 9.51
C GLY A 19 -15.92 -15.05 9.26
N GLU A 20 -15.60 -14.15 8.34
CA GLU A 20 -14.24 -13.70 8.09
C GLU A 20 -13.76 -12.77 9.21
N SER A 21 -12.61 -13.09 9.82
CA SER A 21 -11.99 -12.28 10.87
C SER A 21 -11.21 -11.13 10.25
N ALA A 22 -11.57 -9.89 10.57
CA ALA A 22 -10.86 -8.70 10.13
C ALA A 22 -9.78 -8.27 11.13
N LEU A 23 -10.04 -8.40 12.43
CA LEU A 23 -9.10 -8.09 13.50
C LEU A 23 -9.21 -9.15 14.60
N ALA A 24 -8.07 -9.56 15.17
CA ALA A 24 -8.03 -10.59 16.21
C ALA A 24 -7.07 -10.15 17.35
N ASN A 25 -7.63 -10.01 18.56
CA ASN A 25 -6.90 -9.72 19.81
C ASN A 25 -5.91 -8.54 19.66
N LEU A 26 -6.36 -7.43 19.09
CA LEU A 26 -5.52 -6.27 18.84
C LEU A 26 -5.43 -5.42 20.12
N ASP A 27 -4.21 -5.25 20.62
CA ASP A 27 -3.86 -4.39 21.73
C ASP A 27 -3.00 -3.22 21.23
N GLY A 28 -3.18 -2.03 21.80
CA GLY A 28 -2.35 -0.89 21.50
C GLY A 28 -2.97 0.46 21.87
N THR A 29 -2.20 1.50 21.64
CA THR A 29 -2.63 2.89 21.89
C THR A 29 -2.22 3.78 20.71
N PHE A 30 -3.03 4.82 20.44
CA PHE A 30 -2.62 5.90 19.57
C PHE A 30 -2.17 7.08 20.44
N PRO A 31 -0.95 7.59 20.23
CA PRO A 31 -0.44 8.75 20.94
C PRO A 31 -1.24 10.03 20.58
N SER A 32 -1.11 11.06 21.40
CA SER A 32 -1.61 12.40 21.07
C SER A 32 -0.77 13.01 19.94
N GLY A 33 -1.35 13.95 19.19
CA GLY A 33 -0.71 14.61 18.05
C GLY A 33 -1.05 13.94 16.72
N LEU A 34 -0.19 14.12 15.72
CA LEU A 34 -0.43 13.64 14.36
C LEU A 34 0.09 12.21 14.20
N THR A 35 -0.77 11.28 13.87
CA THR A 35 -0.43 9.86 13.72
C THR A 35 -0.85 9.32 12.35
N GLY A 36 0.10 8.76 11.60
CA GLY A 36 -0.16 8.01 10.37
C GLY A 36 -0.38 6.53 10.66
N LEU A 37 -1.53 5.97 10.28
CA LEU A 37 -1.81 4.54 10.37
C LEU A 37 -1.55 3.87 9.04
N ILE A 38 -0.54 3.01 9.00
CA ILE A 38 -0.11 2.29 7.79
C ILE A 38 -0.30 0.78 7.93
N GLY A 39 -0.24 0.07 6.83
CA GLY A 39 -0.36 -1.39 6.74
C GLY A 39 -0.90 -1.84 5.39
N ALA A 40 -0.77 -3.12 5.08
CA ALA A 40 -1.22 -3.69 3.81
C ALA A 40 -2.72 -3.48 3.57
N ASN A 41 -3.14 -3.50 2.30
CA ASN A 41 -4.55 -3.49 1.96
C ASN A 41 -5.24 -4.75 2.49
N GLY A 42 -6.43 -4.57 3.09
CA GLY A 42 -7.14 -5.66 3.76
C GLY A 42 -6.64 -5.99 5.17
N SER A 43 -5.63 -5.29 5.72
CA SER A 43 -5.17 -5.51 7.10
C SER A 43 -6.16 -5.08 8.18
N GLY A 44 -7.25 -4.39 7.79
CA GLY A 44 -8.29 -3.95 8.73
C GLY A 44 -8.18 -2.49 9.19
N LYS A 45 -7.37 -1.63 8.56
CA LYS A 45 -7.19 -0.21 8.92
C LYS A 45 -8.53 0.55 8.99
N SER A 46 -9.31 0.56 7.90
CA SER A 46 -10.63 1.21 7.86
C SER A 46 -11.62 0.58 8.83
N THR A 47 -11.55 -0.74 9.03
CA THR A 47 -12.37 -1.45 10.04
C THR A 47 -12.00 -0.98 11.44
N LEU A 48 -10.71 -0.83 11.73
CA LEU A 48 -10.21 -0.31 13.00
C LEU A 48 -10.72 1.11 13.25
N LEU A 49 -10.61 2.02 12.27
CA LEU A 49 -11.13 3.38 12.42
C LEU A 49 -12.63 3.39 12.68
N LYS A 50 -13.42 2.56 11.99
CA LYS A 50 -14.88 2.44 12.23
C LYS A 50 -15.23 1.89 13.61
N LEU A 51 -14.42 0.97 14.14
CA LEU A 51 -14.58 0.45 15.52
C LEU A 51 -14.28 1.54 16.53
N ILE A 52 -13.19 2.29 16.36
CA ILE A 52 -12.83 3.43 17.22
C ILE A 52 -13.93 4.52 17.14
N ALA A 53 -14.47 4.77 15.94
CA ALA A 53 -15.57 5.72 15.72
C ALA A 53 -16.93 5.23 16.22
N GLY A 54 -17.04 4.01 16.75
CA GLY A 54 -18.29 3.43 17.23
C GLY A 54 -19.31 3.08 16.13
N GLN A 55 -18.90 3.14 14.85
CA GLN A 55 -19.76 2.76 13.72
C GLN A 55 -19.91 1.24 13.56
N LEU A 56 -18.95 0.49 14.09
CA LEU A 56 -18.98 -0.96 14.18
C LEU A 56 -18.90 -1.38 15.65
N ARG A 57 -19.54 -2.48 16.00
CA ARG A 57 -19.45 -3.08 17.33
C ARG A 57 -18.40 -4.20 17.31
N PRO A 58 -17.41 -4.17 18.21
CA PRO A 58 -16.42 -5.25 18.27
C PRO A 58 -17.10 -6.58 18.62
N THR A 59 -16.54 -7.68 18.11
CA THR A 59 -16.94 -9.04 18.48
C THR A 59 -16.48 -9.36 19.91
N SER A 60 -15.30 -8.85 20.31
CA SER A 60 -14.77 -8.91 21.68
C SER A 60 -13.76 -7.78 21.89
N GLY A 61 -13.48 -7.47 23.16
CA GLY A 61 -12.59 -6.38 23.55
C GLY A 61 -13.22 -5.00 23.42
N THR A 62 -12.42 -3.95 23.56
CA THR A 62 -12.90 -2.55 23.55
C THR A 62 -11.94 -1.65 22.78
N ALA A 63 -12.49 -0.58 22.19
CA ALA A 63 -11.77 0.60 21.73
C ALA A 63 -12.29 1.79 22.53
N GLU A 64 -11.45 2.40 23.34
CA GLU A 64 -11.83 3.45 24.28
C GLU A 64 -11.24 4.79 23.89
N THR A 65 -12.09 5.83 23.94
CA THR A 65 -11.69 7.22 23.78
C THR A 65 -12.34 8.04 24.88
N ASN A 66 -11.59 8.92 25.54
CA ASN A 66 -12.09 9.72 26.63
C ASN A 66 -12.60 11.10 26.18
N ALA A 67 -12.75 11.32 24.88
CA ALA A 67 -13.15 12.61 24.31
C ALA A 67 -14.04 12.42 23.07
N PRO A 68 -14.79 13.47 22.70
CA PRO A 68 -15.53 13.49 21.44
C PRO A 68 -14.61 13.20 20.23
N LEU A 69 -15.15 12.49 19.27
CA LEU A 69 -14.43 11.99 18.12
C LEU A 69 -15.18 12.35 16.83
N SER A 70 -14.44 12.76 15.81
CA SER A 70 -14.93 12.94 14.45
C SER A 70 -14.26 11.93 13.51
N TYR A 71 -15.02 11.44 12.54
CA TYR A 71 -14.53 10.44 11.56
C TYR A 71 -14.91 10.82 10.13
N LEU A 72 -13.93 10.82 9.25
CA LEU A 72 -14.10 10.97 7.80
C LEU A 72 -13.88 9.62 7.12
N PRO A 73 -14.91 9.05 6.46
CA PRO A 73 -14.77 7.80 5.75
C PRO A 73 -14.05 8.00 4.40
N GLN A 74 -13.45 6.93 3.90
CA GLN A 74 -12.75 6.89 2.61
C GLN A 74 -13.62 7.36 1.43
N THR A 75 -14.92 7.11 1.48
CA THR A 75 -15.88 7.55 0.46
C THR A 75 -16.93 8.42 1.12
N LEU A 76 -17.01 9.67 0.65
CA LEU A 76 -18.07 10.58 1.08
C LEU A 76 -19.39 10.13 0.45
N ALA A 77 -20.30 9.63 1.27
CA ALA A 77 -21.68 9.38 0.88
C ALA A 77 -22.43 10.72 0.94
N LEU A 78 -22.34 11.53 -0.11
CA LEU A 78 -23.09 12.78 -0.20
C LEU A 78 -24.54 12.48 -0.57
N GLU A 79 -25.47 12.95 0.23
CA GLU A 79 -26.88 12.99 -0.16
C GLU A 79 -27.03 13.93 -1.35
N GLN A 80 -27.95 13.63 -2.28
CA GLN A 80 -28.10 14.39 -3.52
C GLN A 80 -28.39 15.88 -3.29
N ASP A 81 -29.04 16.20 -2.18
CA ASP A 81 -29.42 17.57 -1.82
C ASP A 81 -28.55 18.19 -0.72
N ALA A 82 -27.49 17.49 -0.28
CA ALA A 82 -26.59 18.04 0.73
C ALA A 82 -25.92 19.33 0.23
N THR A 83 -25.89 20.36 1.10
CA THR A 83 -25.26 21.66 0.81
C THR A 83 -23.82 21.71 1.29
N VAL A 84 -23.04 22.69 0.81
CA VAL A 84 -21.70 22.99 1.31
C VAL A 84 -21.74 23.28 2.81
N ALA A 85 -22.73 24.02 3.32
CA ALA A 85 -22.91 24.27 4.75
C ALA A 85 -23.09 22.99 5.57
N GLN A 86 -23.78 21.99 5.02
CA GLN A 86 -23.93 20.67 5.64
C GLN A 86 -22.60 19.89 5.62
N LEU A 87 -21.88 19.94 4.52
CA LEU A 87 -20.56 19.31 4.41
C LEU A 87 -19.55 19.89 5.39
N LEU A 88 -19.61 21.21 5.62
CA LEU A 88 -18.82 21.91 6.63
C LEU A 88 -19.34 21.71 8.07
N GLY A 89 -20.50 21.08 8.26
CA GLY A 89 -21.10 20.86 9.58
C GLY A 89 -21.73 22.11 10.24
N VAL A 90 -21.83 23.23 9.53
CA VAL A 90 -22.26 24.54 10.08
C VAL A 90 -23.68 24.93 9.71
N HIS A 91 -24.40 24.11 8.94
CA HIS A 91 -25.73 24.43 8.41
C HIS A 91 -26.76 24.81 9.49
N ARG A 92 -26.73 24.15 10.66
CA ARG A 92 -27.66 24.43 11.78
C ARG A 92 -27.44 25.81 12.35
N VAL A 93 -26.18 26.16 12.58
CA VAL A 93 -25.81 27.48 13.14
C VAL A 93 -26.15 28.58 12.14
N LEU A 94 -25.83 28.38 10.84
CA LEU A 94 -26.13 29.37 9.80
C LEU A 94 -27.63 29.54 9.59
N ALA A 95 -28.43 28.48 9.60
CA ALA A 95 -29.90 28.56 9.49
C ALA A 95 -30.53 29.26 10.70
N ALA A 96 -30.00 29.03 11.90
CA ALA A 96 -30.46 29.70 13.12
C ALA A 96 -30.10 31.19 13.08
N LEU A 97 -28.91 31.58 12.63
CA LEU A 97 -28.51 32.98 12.43
C LEU A 97 -29.45 33.68 11.45
N GLU A 98 -29.71 33.07 10.28
CA GLU A 98 -30.62 33.61 9.28
C GLU A 98 -32.07 33.77 9.82
N ALA A 99 -32.53 32.79 10.62
CA ALA A 99 -33.84 32.89 11.26
C ALA A 99 -33.91 34.06 12.25
N ILE A 100 -32.87 34.24 13.10
CA ILE A 100 -32.80 35.36 14.07
C ILE A 100 -32.71 36.69 13.33
N GLU A 101 -31.89 36.81 12.29
CA GLU A 101 -31.81 38.04 11.45
C GLU A 101 -33.15 38.36 10.76
N SER A 102 -33.92 37.33 10.44
CA SER A 102 -35.28 37.46 9.86
C SER A 102 -36.35 37.75 10.94
N GLY A 103 -35.95 37.86 12.21
CA GLY A 103 -36.84 38.24 13.30
C GLY A 103 -37.37 37.08 14.16
N SER A 104 -36.79 35.88 14.06
CA SER A 104 -37.15 34.78 14.95
C SER A 104 -36.76 35.12 16.40
N VAL A 105 -37.67 34.80 17.30
CA VAL A 105 -37.47 34.88 18.74
C VAL A 105 -37.54 33.50 19.42
N ASP A 106 -37.46 32.43 18.62
CA ASP A 106 -37.49 31.08 19.14
C ASP A 106 -36.22 30.79 19.96
N PRO A 107 -36.32 30.38 21.22
CA PRO A 107 -35.17 30.00 22.02
C PRO A 107 -34.30 28.91 21.39
N ALA A 108 -34.89 28.03 20.58
CA ALA A 108 -34.15 26.96 19.88
C ALA A 108 -33.13 27.52 18.89
N ASP A 109 -33.41 28.64 18.22
CA ASP A 109 -32.47 29.29 17.32
C ASP A 109 -31.29 29.88 18.08
N PHE A 110 -31.56 30.54 19.22
CA PHE A 110 -30.51 31.10 20.09
C PHE A 110 -29.64 29.99 20.72
N ASP A 111 -30.25 28.87 21.10
CA ASP A 111 -29.53 27.71 21.61
C ASP A 111 -28.65 27.07 20.52
N ALA A 112 -29.13 27.00 19.27
CA ALA A 112 -28.38 26.49 18.13
C ALA A 112 -27.17 27.37 17.78
N VAL A 113 -27.29 28.69 17.88
CA VAL A 113 -26.18 29.63 17.67
C VAL A 113 -25.19 29.58 18.86
N GLY A 114 -25.68 29.51 20.08
CA GLY A 114 -24.87 29.49 21.30
C GLY A 114 -23.81 30.61 21.32
N ALA A 115 -22.55 30.27 21.35
CA ALA A 115 -21.43 31.22 21.28
C ALA A 115 -20.95 31.55 19.87
N SER A 116 -21.57 30.97 18.82
CA SER A 116 -21.07 30.98 17.44
C SER A 116 -21.69 32.07 16.56
N TRP A 117 -21.89 33.27 17.10
CA TRP A 117 -22.46 34.43 16.38
C TRP A 117 -21.61 34.88 15.17
N ASP A 118 -20.33 34.56 15.16
CA ASP A 118 -19.37 34.84 14.10
C ASP A 118 -19.11 33.64 13.16
N ALA A 119 -19.98 32.61 13.22
CA ALA A 119 -19.76 31.35 12.53
C ALA A 119 -19.53 31.54 11.01
N GLU A 120 -20.33 32.37 10.35
CA GLU A 120 -20.17 32.63 8.93
C GLU A 120 -18.83 33.29 8.61
N ALA A 121 -18.45 34.30 9.37
CA ALA A 121 -17.18 35.01 9.20
C ALA A 121 -15.97 34.07 9.41
N ARG A 122 -16.03 33.21 10.42
CA ARG A 122 -15.00 32.19 10.68
C ARG A 122 -14.90 31.18 9.54
N VAL A 123 -16.03 30.66 9.08
CA VAL A 123 -16.08 29.73 7.95
C VAL A 123 -15.47 30.35 6.70
N ARG A 124 -15.82 31.60 6.39
CA ARG A 124 -15.26 32.31 5.23
C ARG A 124 -13.76 32.54 5.37
N ALA A 125 -13.28 32.88 6.57
CA ALA A 125 -11.85 33.03 6.86
C ALA A 125 -11.06 31.72 6.68
N GLU A 126 -11.69 30.59 6.99
CA GLU A 126 -11.08 29.25 6.78
C GLU A 126 -11.17 28.77 5.32
N LEU A 127 -12.16 29.23 4.55
CA LEU A 127 -12.30 28.93 3.12
C LEU A 127 -11.33 29.73 2.23
N ALA A 128 -11.01 30.95 2.62
CA ALA A 128 -10.18 31.87 1.85
C ALA A 128 -8.79 31.30 1.49
N PRO A 129 -8.00 30.72 2.43
CA PRO A 129 -6.69 30.14 2.12
C PRO A 129 -6.76 28.95 1.15
N LEU A 130 -7.93 28.30 1.04
CA LEU A 130 -8.16 27.17 0.15
C LEU A 130 -8.66 27.58 -1.24
N GLY A 131 -8.78 28.89 -1.51
CA GLY A 131 -9.30 29.40 -2.78
C GLY A 131 -10.82 29.31 -2.95
N PHE A 132 -11.56 29.14 -1.86
CA PHE A 132 -13.02 29.06 -1.84
C PHE A 132 -13.71 30.36 -1.35
N ASP A 133 -13.07 31.52 -1.52
CA ASP A 133 -13.56 32.82 -1.01
C ASP A 133 -14.99 33.16 -1.42
N GLY A 134 -15.37 32.84 -2.66
CA GLY A 134 -16.69 33.14 -3.21
C GLY A 134 -17.65 31.96 -3.20
N LEU A 135 -17.35 30.88 -2.47
CA LEU A 135 -18.19 29.69 -2.47
C LEU A 135 -19.52 29.97 -1.78
N ASP A 136 -20.62 29.73 -2.50
CA ASP A 136 -21.96 29.77 -1.92
C ASP A 136 -22.17 28.56 -0.98
N LEU A 137 -22.41 28.83 0.29
CA LEU A 137 -22.63 27.79 1.30
C LEU A 137 -23.94 27.02 1.10
N GLY A 138 -24.92 27.63 0.40
CA GLY A 138 -26.15 26.97 -0.02
C GLY A 138 -26.00 26.08 -1.27
N ARG A 139 -24.89 26.17 -1.99
CA ARG A 139 -24.62 25.35 -3.18
C ARG A 139 -24.66 23.86 -2.85
N LYS A 140 -25.27 23.05 -3.76
CA LYS A 140 -25.32 21.60 -3.60
C LYS A 140 -23.91 20.99 -3.66
N ALA A 141 -23.55 20.17 -2.67
CA ALA A 141 -22.27 19.46 -2.62
C ALA A 141 -22.05 18.52 -3.80
N ALA A 142 -23.10 17.96 -4.37
CA ALA A 142 -23.06 17.11 -5.58
C ALA A 142 -22.53 17.83 -6.83
N THR A 143 -22.48 19.19 -6.82
CA THR A 143 -21.93 19.98 -7.93
C THR A 143 -20.42 20.26 -7.79
N LEU A 144 -19.82 19.86 -6.69
CA LEU A 144 -18.39 19.95 -6.43
C LEU A 144 -17.66 18.77 -7.09
N SER A 145 -16.40 18.97 -7.43
CA SER A 145 -15.52 17.85 -7.75
C SER A 145 -15.28 16.99 -6.49
N GLY A 146 -14.91 15.72 -6.67
CA GLY A 146 -14.61 14.85 -5.54
C GLY A 146 -13.50 15.39 -4.63
N GLY A 147 -12.50 16.05 -5.21
CA GLY A 147 -11.42 16.69 -4.47
C GLY A 147 -11.87 17.89 -3.65
N GLU A 148 -12.68 18.79 -4.24
CA GLU A 148 -13.26 19.93 -3.51
C GLU A 148 -14.15 19.46 -2.36
N ALA A 149 -14.99 18.46 -2.59
CA ALA A 149 -15.86 17.91 -1.55
C ALA A 149 -15.04 17.30 -0.40
N MET A 150 -13.95 16.60 -0.70
CA MET A 150 -13.06 16.03 0.31
C MET A 150 -12.36 17.12 1.13
N LEU A 151 -11.80 18.14 0.50
CA LEU A 151 -11.15 19.27 1.18
C LEU A 151 -12.12 20.00 2.11
N LEU A 152 -13.35 20.27 1.64
CA LEU A 152 -14.39 20.92 2.45
C LEU A 152 -14.85 20.03 3.61
N ALA A 153 -14.92 18.71 3.42
CA ALA A 153 -15.25 17.80 4.50
C ALA A 153 -14.14 17.78 5.58
N VAL A 154 -12.87 17.74 5.20
CA VAL A 154 -11.74 17.84 6.14
C VAL A 154 -11.75 19.20 6.85
N LEU A 155 -12.01 20.30 6.13
CA LEU A 155 -12.15 21.63 6.71
C LEU A 155 -13.30 21.68 7.73
N GLY A 156 -14.45 21.06 7.41
CA GLY A 156 -15.58 20.95 8.34
C GLY A 156 -15.22 20.27 9.66
N LEU A 157 -14.43 19.19 9.58
CA LEU A 157 -13.92 18.51 10.79
C LEU A 157 -12.97 19.41 11.61
N ARG A 158 -12.14 20.20 10.93
CA ARG A 158 -11.26 21.16 11.59
C ARG A 158 -12.06 22.29 12.27
N ILE A 159 -13.11 22.79 11.61
CA ILE A 159 -14.03 23.81 12.19
C ILE A 159 -14.77 23.25 13.40
N ALA A 160 -15.15 21.97 13.37
CA ALA A 160 -15.81 21.29 14.50
C ALA A 160 -14.91 21.15 15.73
N ASP A 161 -13.59 21.31 15.58
CA ASP A 161 -12.55 21.33 16.63
C ASP A 161 -12.68 20.14 17.62
N SER A 162 -12.95 18.95 17.06
CA SER A 162 -13.04 17.73 17.88
C SER A 162 -11.67 17.37 18.43
N PRO A 163 -11.56 16.98 19.73
CA PRO A 163 -10.28 16.59 20.34
C PRO A 163 -9.59 15.42 19.64
N ILE A 164 -10.36 14.53 19.02
CA ILE A 164 -9.86 13.39 18.25
C ILE A 164 -10.53 13.42 16.87
N THR A 165 -9.72 13.29 15.82
CA THR A 165 -10.21 13.17 14.44
C THR A 165 -9.55 11.99 13.75
N LEU A 166 -10.36 11.23 13.03
CA LEU A 166 -9.91 10.09 12.23
C LEU A 166 -10.19 10.37 10.75
N LEU A 167 -9.18 10.25 9.89
CA LEU A 167 -9.31 10.40 8.44
C LEU A 167 -8.92 9.08 7.77
N ASP A 168 -9.79 8.57 6.91
CA ASP A 168 -9.59 7.31 6.18
C ASP A 168 -9.32 7.61 4.70
N GLU A 169 -8.04 7.52 4.29
CA GLU A 169 -7.56 7.77 2.92
C GLU A 169 -8.01 9.12 2.32
N PRO A 170 -7.75 10.26 2.99
CA PRO A 170 -8.24 11.57 2.55
C PRO A 170 -7.58 12.08 1.26
N THR A 171 -6.46 11.50 0.84
CA THR A 171 -5.72 11.86 -0.39
C THR A 171 -6.24 11.18 -1.65
N ASN A 172 -7.11 10.19 -1.50
CA ASN A 172 -7.66 9.46 -2.64
C ASN A 172 -8.45 10.39 -3.58
N ASN A 173 -8.15 10.28 -4.87
CA ASN A 173 -8.75 11.09 -5.94
C ASN A 173 -8.48 12.61 -5.85
N LEU A 174 -7.54 13.06 -5.01
CA LEU A 174 -7.05 14.44 -5.03
C LEU A 174 -5.97 14.60 -6.10
N ASP A 175 -6.07 15.69 -6.88
CA ASP A 175 -4.97 16.13 -7.71
C ASP A 175 -3.89 16.85 -6.86
N ARG A 176 -2.76 17.16 -7.47
CA ARG A 176 -1.63 17.74 -6.75
C ARG A 176 -1.98 19.05 -6.02
N PRO A 177 -2.65 20.05 -6.62
CA PRO A 177 -3.03 21.25 -5.90
C PRO A 177 -3.92 20.97 -4.68
N ALA A 178 -4.89 20.07 -4.81
CA ALA A 178 -5.78 19.71 -3.71
C ALA A 178 -5.03 18.94 -2.58
N ARG A 179 -4.03 18.10 -2.92
CA ARG A 179 -3.18 17.45 -1.91
C ARG A 179 -2.36 18.47 -1.13
N GLU A 180 -1.75 19.46 -1.77
CA GLU A 180 -0.98 20.50 -1.10
C GLU A 180 -1.85 21.29 -0.12
N LEU A 181 -3.09 21.63 -0.50
CA LEU A 181 -4.05 22.26 0.41
C LEU A 181 -4.41 21.35 1.61
N LEU A 182 -4.59 20.05 1.37
CA LEU A 182 -4.81 19.08 2.46
C LEU A 182 -3.61 19.03 3.41
N TYR A 183 -2.38 19.04 2.88
CA TYR A 183 -1.16 19.03 3.71
C TYR A 183 -1.08 20.29 4.58
N ASP A 184 -1.46 21.45 4.05
CA ASP A 184 -1.51 22.69 4.83
C ASP A 184 -2.56 22.63 5.94
N LEU A 185 -3.74 22.06 5.66
CA LEU A 185 -4.76 21.80 6.67
C LEU A 185 -4.23 20.89 7.79
N VAL A 186 -3.51 19.83 7.45
CA VAL A 186 -2.94 18.87 8.40
C VAL A 186 -1.80 19.49 9.21
N ARG A 187 -0.90 20.26 8.59
CA ARG A 187 0.17 20.98 9.32
C ARG A 187 -0.37 21.92 10.38
N ALA A 188 -1.51 22.52 10.12
CA ALA A 188 -2.17 23.44 11.06
C ALA A 188 -3.13 22.74 12.04
N TRP A 189 -3.17 21.39 12.04
CA TRP A 189 -4.10 20.63 12.86
C TRP A 189 -3.81 20.76 14.36
N LYS A 190 -4.86 20.83 15.15
CA LYS A 190 -4.78 20.84 16.61
C LYS A 190 -5.46 19.59 17.16
N GLY A 191 -4.97 19.09 18.27
CA GLY A 191 -5.53 17.88 18.91
C GLY A 191 -4.93 16.59 18.35
N THR A 192 -5.62 15.47 18.54
CA THR A 192 -5.21 14.16 18.05
C THR A 192 -5.81 13.91 16.68
N LEU A 193 -4.95 13.67 15.70
CA LEU A 193 -5.33 13.31 14.35
C LEU A 193 -4.74 11.93 13.99
N VAL A 194 -5.60 11.01 13.60
CA VAL A 194 -5.17 9.70 13.06
C VAL A 194 -5.56 9.65 11.59
N VAL A 195 -4.57 9.49 10.73
CA VAL A 195 -4.77 9.45 9.27
C VAL A 195 -4.36 8.08 8.74
N VAL A 196 -5.27 7.36 8.12
CA VAL A 196 -4.92 6.25 7.24
C VAL A 196 -4.58 6.81 5.89
N SER A 197 -3.37 6.58 5.39
CA SER A 197 -2.98 7.00 4.05
C SER A 197 -1.86 6.13 3.49
N HIS A 198 -1.78 6.11 2.16
CA HIS A 198 -0.65 5.58 1.39
C HIS A 198 0.19 6.69 0.74
N ASP A 199 -0.17 7.93 0.99
CA ASP A 199 0.52 9.13 0.52
C ASP A 199 1.72 9.44 1.43
N ILE A 200 2.92 9.25 0.88
CA ILE A 200 4.16 9.41 1.64
C ILE A 200 4.38 10.87 2.06
N GLU A 201 4.04 11.85 1.21
CA GLU A 201 4.19 13.26 1.54
C GLU A 201 3.30 13.66 2.72
N LEU A 202 2.07 13.12 2.78
CA LEU A 202 1.20 13.29 3.93
C LEU A 202 1.76 12.60 5.19
N LEU A 203 2.28 11.39 5.07
CA LEU A 203 2.85 10.62 6.17
C LEU A 203 4.15 11.22 6.72
N GLU A 204 4.88 12.00 5.92
CA GLU A 204 6.05 12.77 6.39
C GLU A 204 5.67 13.94 7.32
N LEU A 205 4.40 14.35 7.36
CA LEU A 205 3.91 15.37 8.28
C LEU A 205 3.56 14.81 9.67
N MET A 206 3.56 13.49 9.83
CA MET A 206 3.13 12.83 11.06
C MET A 206 4.22 12.86 12.14
N GLU A 207 3.80 13.03 13.38
CA GLU A 207 4.67 12.94 14.57
C GLU A 207 4.94 11.49 14.96
N HIS A 208 3.99 10.60 14.61
CA HIS A 208 4.06 9.18 14.91
C HIS A 208 3.59 8.36 13.71
N THR A 209 4.23 7.23 13.49
CA THR A 209 3.78 6.22 12.54
C THR A 209 3.32 4.98 13.29
N VAL A 210 2.11 4.52 13.01
CA VAL A 210 1.53 3.31 13.59
C VAL A 210 1.32 2.29 12.49
N GLU A 211 1.91 1.10 12.66
CA GLU A 211 1.79 0.02 11.70
C GLU A 211 0.82 -1.06 12.19
N LEU A 212 -0.13 -1.42 11.33
CA LEU A 212 -0.98 -2.59 11.52
C LEU A 212 -0.46 -3.73 10.63
N TYR A 213 0.32 -4.65 11.24
CA TYR A 213 0.96 -5.76 10.54
C TYR A 213 0.82 -7.07 11.30
N GLY A 214 0.42 -8.14 10.61
CA GLY A 214 0.30 -9.48 11.19
C GLY A 214 -0.64 -9.56 12.41
N GLY A 215 -1.70 -8.73 12.46
CA GLY A 215 -2.64 -8.66 13.58
C GLY A 215 -2.07 -7.95 14.82
N LYS A 216 -1.00 -7.18 14.68
CA LYS A 216 -0.39 -6.39 15.76
C LYS A 216 -0.35 -4.91 15.39
N LEU A 217 -0.49 -4.06 16.39
CA LEU A 217 -0.30 -2.62 16.28
C LEU A 217 1.06 -2.25 16.87
N SER A 218 1.92 -1.65 16.05
CA SER A 218 3.24 -1.19 16.48
C SER A 218 3.33 0.32 16.31
N VAL A 219 3.80 1.01 17.34
CA VAL A 219 3.92 2.48 17.35
C VAL A 219 5.39 2.86 17.20
N PHE A 220 5.68 3.71 16.23
CA PHE A 220 7.01 4.25 15.97
C PHE A 220 6.96 5.77 16.14
N GLY A 221 7.98 6.34 16.79
CA GLY A 221 8.14 7.79 16.89
C GLY A 221 8.70 8.35 15.58
N GLY A 222 8.16 9.48 15.14
CA GLY A 222 8.60 10.16 13.93
C GLY A 222 7.76 9.87 12.68
N PRO A 223 8.08 10.58 11.58
CA PRO A 223 7.43 10.45 10.28
C PRO A 223 7.73 9.11 9.60
N TYR A 224 7.12 8.90 8.44
CA TYR A 224 7.26 7.66 7.67
C TYR A 224 8.73 7.34 7.29
N SER A 225 9.55 8.33 6.96
CA SER A 225 10.97 8.14 6.68
C SER A 225 11.72 7.52 7.87
N SER A 226 11.49 8.01 9.08
CA SER A 226 12.09 7.47 10.32
C SER A 226 11.66 6.03 10.58
N TYR A 227 10.38 5.72 10.38
CA TYR A 227 9.87 4.36 10.45
C TYR A 227 10.58 3.43 9.44
N ARG A 228 10.74 3.89 8.17
CA ARG A 228 11.42 3.13 7.13
C ARG A 228 12.88 2.82 7.47
N GLU A 229 13.61 3.80 7.98
CA GLU A 229 15.00 3.64 8.41
C GLU A 229 15.13 2.63 9.55
N GLN A 230 14.23 2.72 10.55
CA GLN A 230 14.20 1.76 11.65
C GLN A 230 13.90 0.35 11.15
N LEU A 231 12.87 0.19 10.28
CA LEU A 231 12.49 -1.09 9.71
C LEU A 231 13.63 -1.72 8.90
N GLU A 232 14.35 -0.92 8.09
CA GLU A 232 15.49 -1.38 7.31
C GLU A 232 16.64 -1.85 8.23
N THR A 233 16.91 -1.11 9.31
CA THR A 233 17.92 -1.49 10.31
C THR A 233 17.55 -2.81 11.00
N GLU A 234 16.29 -2.97 11.41
CA GLU A 234 15.78 -4.20 12.01
C GLU A 234 15.85 -5.39 11.03
N HIS A 235 15.52 -5.15 9.76
CA HIS A 235 15.58 -6.16 8.71
C HIS A 235 17.03 -6.63 8.47
N GLN A 236 17.97 -5.70 8.31
CA GLN A 236 19.38 -6.01 8.13
C GLN A 236 19.95 -6.79 9.33
N ALA A 237 19.57 -6.40 10.56
CA ALA A 237 19.97 -7.12 11.77
C ALA A 237 19.38 -8.56 11.80
N ALA A 238 18.11 -8.73 11.42
CA ALA A 238 17.47 -10.04 11.35
C ALA A 238 18.10 -10.94 10.28
N GLU A 239 18.38 -10.41 9.08
CA GLU A 239 19.09 -11.14 8.03
C GLU A 239 20.49 -11.57 8.47
N GLN A 240 21.26 -10.68 9.11
CA GLN A 240 22.58 -11.01 9.62
C GLN A 240 22.51 -12.10 10.68
N ALA A 241 21.52 -12.06 11.57
CA ALA A 241 21.29 -13.11 12.56
C ALA A 241 20.96 -14.46 11.91
N ALA A 242 20.11 -14.47 10.88
CA ALA A 242 19.75 -15.67 10.12
C ALA A 242 20.97 -16.27 9.40
N ARG A 243 21.77 -15.44 8.71
CA ARG A 243 23.02 -15.87 8.06
C ARG A 243 24.01 -16.47 9.07
N THR A 244 24.14 -15.86 10.25
CA THR A 244 25.01 -16.34 11.32
C THR A 244 24.52 -17.68 11.88
N ALA A 245 23.22 -17.83 12.12
CA ALA A 245 22.60 -19.07 12.57
C ALA A 245 22.76 -20.20 11.54
N GLN A 246 22.57 -19.89 10.25
CA GLN A 246 22.78 -20.85 9.16
C GLN A 246 24.23 -21.33 9.07
N ALA A 247 25.21 -20.43 9.20
CA ALA A 247 26.62 -20.77 9.24
C ALA A 247 26.93 -21.67 10.42
N SER A 248 26.41 -21.35 11.61
CA SER A 248 26.55 -22.17 12.83
C SER A 248 26.00 -23.59 12.64
N LEU A 249 24.79 -23.72 12.11
CA LEU A 249 24.16 -25.01 11.80
C LEU A 249 25.02 -25.85 10.83
N LYS A 250 25.59 -25.22 9.81
CA LYS A 250 26.49 -25.89 8.84
C LYS A 250 27.75 -26.44 9.54
N VAL A 251 28.30 -25.68 10.49
CA VAL A 251 29.48 -26.11 11.28
C VAL A 251 29.13 -27.31 12.17
N GLU A 252 27.98 -27.25 12.91
CA GLU A 252 27.56 -28.34 13.78
C GLU A 252 27.25 -29.63 12.99
N LYS A 253 26.57 -29.54 11.85
CA LYS A 253 26.32 -30.66 10.93
C LYS A 253 27.64 -31.30 10.44
N ARG A 254 28.63 -30.47 10.10
CA ARG A 254 29.97 -30.94 9.70
C ARG A 254 30.69 -31.67 10.84
N GLN A 255 30.71 -31.08 12.05
CA GLN A 255 31.33 -31.69 13.22
C GLN A 255 30.68 -33.04 13.55
N ARG A 256 29.34 -33.14 13.45
CA ARG A 256 28.63 -34.42 13.62
C ARG A 256 29.10 -35.48 12.62
N ALA A 257 29.18 -35.12 11.33
CA ALA A 257 29.63 -36.04 10.28
C ALA A 257 31.10 -36.50 10.47
N GLU A 258 31.97 -35.56 10.87
CA GLU A 258 33.39 -35.89 11.18
C GLU A 258 33.50 -36.85 12.41
N ALA A 259 32.70 -36.60 13.46
CA ALA A 259 32.64 -37.45 14.64
C ALA A 259 32.13 -38.86 14.31
N GLU A 260 31.07 -38.98 13.50
CA GLU A 260 30.57 -40.28 13.01
C GLU A 260 31.65 -41.06 12.24
N THR A 261 32.38 -40.34 11.36
CA THR A 261 33.49 -40.95 10.61
C THR A 261 34.60 -41.45 11.54
N LYS A 262 34.96 -40.67 12.59
CA LYS A 262 35.94 -41.07 13.61
C LYS A 262 35.46 -42.28 14.42
N LEU A 263 34.21 -42.29 14.86
CA LEU A 263 33.60 -43.42 15.58
C LEU A 263 33.56 -44.68 14.72
N ALA A 264 33.20 -44.59 13.44
CA ALA A 264 33.23 -45.72 12.52
C ALA A 264 34.63 -46.29 12.31
N ARG A 265 35.65 -45.44 12.17
CA ARG A 265 37.06 -45.84 12.07
C ARG A 265 37.52 -46.52 13.38
N ALA A 266 37.21 -45.95 14.56
CA ALA A 266 37.55 -46.55 15.86
C ALA A 266 36.90 -47.93 16.04
N LYS A 267 35.61 -48.09 15.65
CA LYS A 267 34.90 -49.37 15.71
C LYS A 267 35.53 -50.41 14.79
N ARG A 268 35.94 -50.05 13.56
CA ARG A 268 36.68 -50.95 12.65
C ARG A 268 38.01 -51.37 13.23
N LYS A 269 38.82 -50.46 13.81
CA LYS A 269 40.11 -50.74 14.44
C LYS A 269 39.96 -51.66 15.66
N GLY A 270 38.97 -51.40 16.55
CA GLY A 270 38.69 -52.26 17.70
C GLY A 270 38.27 -53.68 17.29
N ARG A 271 37.49 -53.83 16.20
CA ARG A 271 37.10 -55.14 15.66
C ARG A 271 38.29 -55.91 15.08
N ALA A 272 39.20 -55.23 14.39
CA ALA A 272 40.44 -55.84 13.87
C ALA A 272 41.36 -56.33 15.01
N THR A 273 41.53 -55.55 16.09
CA THR A 273 42.33 -55.92 17.27
C THR A 273 41.70 -57.10 18.02
N GLN A 274 40.40 -57.24 18.04
CA GLN A 274 39.68 -58.36 18.67
C GLN A 274 39.83 -59.66 17.88
N LEU A 275 39.98 -59.60 16.55
CA LEU A 275 40.23 -60.75 15.67
C LEU A 275 41.67 -61.25 15.70
N SER A 276 42.63 -60.41 16.08
CA SER A 276 44.06 -60.79 16.16
C SER A 276 44.48 -61.56 17.43
N GLY A 277 43.57 -61.88 18.34
CA GLY A 277 43.69 -62.88 19.40
C GLY A 277 44.75 -62.59 20.48
N GLY A 278 44.51 -61.71 21.46
CA GLY A 278 45.43 -61.43 22.57
C GLY A 278 44.73 -60.97 23.85
N MET A 279 43.38 -60.93 23.89
CA MET A 279 42.66 -60.40 25.04
C MET A 279 41.54 -61.35 25.53
N PRO A 280 41.39 -61.54 26.87
CA PRO A 280 40.30 -62.34 27.43
C PRO A 280 38.92 -61.83 27.04
N LYS A 281 37.98 -62.73 26.63
CA LYS A 281 36.61 -62.36 26.12
C LYS A 281 35.83 -61.44 27.06
N ILE A 282 35.96 -61.60 28.37
CA ILE A 282 35.30 -60.79 29.40
C ILE A 282 35.78 -59.33 29.35
N LEU A 283 37.06 -59.10 29.25
CA LEU A 283 37.66 -57.77 29.18
C LEU A 283 37.36 -57.10 27.88
N ALA A 284 37.36 -57.83 26.77
CA ALA A 284 36.98 -57.35 25.45
C ALA A 284 35.50 -56.88 25.40
N ASN A 285 34.60 -57.64 26.03
CA ASN A 285 33.17 -57.26 26.12
C ASN A 285 32.93 -56.03 26.99
N HIS A 286 33.61 -55.89 28.12
CA HIS A 286 33.52 -54.70 28.98
C HIS A 286 34.03 -53.44 28.28
N LEU A 287 35.17 -53.51 27.60
CA LEU A 287 35.71 -52.38 26.81
C LEU A 287 34.78 -51.99 25.65
N ARG A 288 34.16 -52.97 25.00
CA ARG A 288 33.16 -52.73 23.94
C ARG A 288 31.93 -52.02 24.48
N GLN A 289 31.33 -52.48 25.59
CA GLN A 289 30.19 -51.84 26.23
C GLN A 289 30.49 -50.39 26.64
N LYS A 290 31.66 -50.14 27.24
CA LYS A 290 32.12 -48.81 27.62
C LYS A 290 32.31 -47.90 26.40
N SER A 291 32.89 -48.42 25.29
CA SER A 291 33.03 -47.69 24.02
C SER A 291 31.69 -47.38 23.37
N GLU A 292 30.74 -48.32 23.36
CA GLU A 292 29.39 -48.12 22.82
C GLU A 292 28.60 -47.09 23.66
N ALA A 293 28.70 -47.12 24.99
CA ALA A 293 28.09 -46.13 25.87
C ALA A 293 28.66 -44.71 25.66
N ASN A 294 29.99 -44.59 25.52
CA ASN A 294 30.65 -43.30 25.23
C ASN A 294 30.29 -42.78 23.84
N ALA A 295 30.22 -43.67 22.83
CA ALA A 295 29.77 -43.31 21.47
C ALA A 295 28.30 -42.85 21.45
N GLY A 296 27.45 -43.51 22.25
CA GLY A 296 26.06 -43.10 22.44
C GLY A 296 25.93 -41.70 23.04
N LYS A 297 26.64 -41.43 24.16
CA LYS A 297 26.69 -40.09 24.77
C LYS A 297 27.18 -39.01 23.80
N MET A 298 28.27 -39.32 23.07
CA MET A 298 28.82 -38.36 22.09
C MET A 298 27.84 -38.04 20.96
N ARG A 299 27.11 -39.04 20.42
CA ARG A 299 26.05 -38.84 19.42
C ARG A 299 24.93 -37.97 19.97
N SER A 300 24.39 -38.32 21.14
CA SER A 300 23.32 -37.55 21.78
C SER A 300 23.71 -36.09 22.02
N ASN A 301 24.95 -35.81 22.44
CA ASN A 301 25.44 -34.46 22.62
C ASN A 301 25.56 -33.69 21.28
N LEU A 302 25.99 -34.35 20.22
CA LEU A 302 26.11 -33.74 18.88
C LEU A 302 24.77 -33.52 18.24
N ASP A 303 23.85 -34.48 18.40
CA ASP A 303 22.45 -34.32 17.94
C ASP A 303 21.79 -33.14 18.65
N GLY A 304 21.92 -33.05 19.99
CA GLY A 304 21.39 -31.90 20.73
C GLY A 304 21.99 -30.54 20.33
N LYS A 305 23.26 -30.51 19.89
CA LYS A 305 23.85 -29.27 19.34
C LYS A 305 23.27 -28.91 17.97
N VAL A 306 23.07 -29.89 17.08
CA VAL A 306 22.45 -29.68 15.77
C VAL A 306 21.02 -29.21 15.95
N ASP A 307 20.23 -29.85 16.84
CA ASP A 307 18.84 -29.46 17.12
C ASP A 307 18.76 -28.03 17.70
N SER A 308 19.67 -27.68 18.61
CA SER A 308 19.76 -26.33 19.18
C SER A 308 20.15 -25.27 18.13
N ALA A 309 21.03 -25.63 17.20
CA ALA A 309 21.42 -24.74 16.10
C ALA A 309 20.27 -24.59 15.07
N GLN A 310 19.52 -25.66 14.80
CA GLN A 310 18.33 -25.61 13.94
C GLN A 310 17.25 -24.73 14.56
N ALA A 311 16.95 -24.89 15.84
CA ALA A 311 15.96 -24.06 16.53
C ALA A 311 16.33 -22.57 16.51
N ARG A 312 17.64 -22.23 16.62
CA ARG A 312 18.12 -20.85 16.49
C ARG A 312 17.94 -20.30 15.08
N LEU A 313 18.18 -21.13 14.06
CA LEU A 313 17.91 -20.73 12.67
C LEU A 313 16.41 -20.49 12.45
N ASP A 314 15.57 -21.41 12.89
CA ASP A 314 14.11 -21.31 12.74
C ASP A 314 13.54 -20.06 13.47
N ASP A 315 14.15 -19.65 14.61
CA ASP A 315 13.77 -18.42 15.31
C ASP A 315 14.28 -17.18 14.58
N ALA A 316 15.49 -17.19 14.05
CA ALA A 316 16.04 -16.10 13.26
C ALA A 316 15.27 -15.90 11.94
N ASP A 317 14.94 -16.98 11.23
CA ASP A 317 14.17 -16.93 9.99
C ASP A 317 12.74 -16.37 10.22
N ARG A 318 12.12 -16.64 11.38
CA ARG A 318 10.84 -16.05 11.76
C ARG A 318 10.89 -14.53 11.98
N ARG A 319 12.05 -13.99 12.31
CA ARG A 319 12.25 -12.54 12.52
C ARG A 319 12.56 -11.81 11.21
N VAL A 320 13.04 -12.51 10.20
CA VAL A 320 13.25 -11.93 8.88
C VAL A 320 11.88 -11.67 8.25
N ARG A 321 11.48 -10.39 8.18
CA ARG A 321 10.34 -9.99 7.35
C ARG A 321 10.73 -10.31 5.91
N GLN A 322 9.93 -11.09 5.23
CA GLN A 322 10.15 -11.36 3.80
C GLN A 322 9.99 -10.04 3.05
N ALA A 323 11.08 -9.37 2.75
CA ALA A 323 11.09 -8.30 1.77
C ALA A 323 10.76 -8.95 0.42
N GLU A 324 9.52 -8.79 0.01
CA GLU A 324 9.04 -9.35 -1.25
C GLU A 324 9.48 -8.43 -2.39
N HIS A 325 10.63 -8.74 -2.98
CA HIS A 325 11.09 -8.09 -4.21
C HIS A 325 10.56 -8.82 -5.44
N ILE A 326 10.09 -8.08 -6.41
CA ILE A 326 9.73 -8.59 -7.72
C ILE A 326 11.00 -8.73 -8.56
N ASN A 327 11.38 -9.97 -8.85
CA ASN A 327 12.48 -10.28 -9.76
C ASN A 327 11.91 -11.02 -10.98
N ILE A 328 11.59 -10.27 -12.03
CA ILE A 328 10.96 -10.77 -13.26
C ILE A 328 11.84 -10.49 -14.46
N GLU A 329 12.05 -11.52 -15.28
CA GLU A 329 12.41 -11.36 -16.68
C GLU A 329 11.11 -11.26 -17.50
N LEU A 330 10.86 -10.07 -18.06
CA LEU A 330 9.68 -9.81 -18.88
C LEU A 330 9.99 -10.10 -20.35
N PRO A 331 8.97 -10.51 -21.14
CA PRO A 331 9.11 -10.65 -22.58
C PRO A 331 9.60 -9.35 -23.24
N ASP A 332 10.56 -9.45 -24.13
CA ASP A 332 11.11 -8.30 -24.85
C ASP A 332 10.16 -7.89 -26.01
N PRO A 333 9.61 -6.68 -26.02
CA PRO A 333 8.73 -6.20 -27.09
C PRO A 333 9.45 -5.97 -28.42
N ARG A 334 10.80 -6.03 -28.45
CA ARG A 334 11.67 -5.81 -29.62
C ARG A 334 11.36 -4.47 -30.29
N LEU A 335 11.37 -3.38 -29.50
CA LEU A 335 11.06 -2.05 -29.97
C LEU A 335 12.34 -1.31 -30.38
N PRO A 336 12.54 -0.97 -31.67
CA PRO A 336 13.69 -0.19 -32.12
C PRO A 336 13.66 1.23 -31.55
N SER A 337 14.82 1.78 -31.20
CA SER A 337 14.94 3.12 -30.56
C SER A 337 14.34 4.28 -31.39
N GLY A 338 14.37 4.18 -32.72
CA GLY A 338 13.79 5.20 -33.62
C GLY A 338 12.34 4.93 -34.03
N LYS A 339 11.71 3.88 -33.55
CA LYS A 339 10.30 3.58 -33.86
C LYS A 339 9.38 4.57 -33.17
N GLN A 340 8.56 5.28 -33.92
CA GLN A 340 7.46 6.04 -33.36
C GLN A 340 6.41 5.11 -32.76
N VAL A 341 5.96 5.39 -31.56
CA VAL A 341 5.04 4.56 -30.77
C VAL A 341 3.70 5.23 -30.64
N ALA A 342 3.68 6.49 -30.25
CA ALA A 342 2.48 7.30 -30.12
C ALA A 342 2.80 8.77 -30.36
N ALA A 343 1.78 9.56 -30.70
CA ALA A 343 1.84 11.01 -30.70
C ALA A 343 0.69 11.57 -29.88
N LEU A 344 0.95 12.62 -29.08
CA LEU A 344 -0.05 13.32 -28.28
C LEU A 344 0.04 14.82 -28.56
N GLY A 345 -1.10 15.47 -28.72
CA GLY A 345 -1.19 16.93 -28.96
C GLY A 345 -2.21 17.31 -30.00
N ALA A 346 -2.20 18.58 -30.40
CA ALA A 346 -3.00 19.11 -31.51
C ALA A 346 -2.30 18.83 -32.84
N GLU A 347 -3.01 18.89 -33.97
CA GLU A 347 -2.45 18.56 -35.29
C GLU A 347 -1.21 19.38 -35.65
N ASP A 348 -1.13 20.62 -35.19
CA ASP A 348 -0.03 21.56 -35.44
C ASP A 348 1.13 21.45 -34.41
N HIS A 349 0.89 20.76 -33.29
CA HIS A 349 1.91 20.59 -32.25
C HIS A 349 1.76 19.26 -31.53
N GLN A 350 2.53 18.25 -31.97
CA GLN A 350 2.50 16.90 -31.42
C GLN A 350 3.79 16.53 -30.71
N PHE A 351 3.67 15.88 -29.57
CA PHE A 351 4.76 15.23 -28.86
C PHE A 351 4.80 13.75 -29.23
N ILE A 352 5.90 13.30 -29.82
CA ILE A 352 6.06 11.94 -30.31
C ILE A 352 6.84 11.13 -29.27
N ILE A 353 6.27 10.00 -28.85
CA ILE A 353 6.93 8.99 -28.04
C ILE A 353 7.67 8.04 -28.98
N GLN A 354 8.98 7.84 -28.77
CA GLN A 354 9.82 7.01 -29.64
C GLN A 354 10.56 5.93 -28.86
N GLY A 355 10.70 4.76 -29.46
CA GLY A 355 11.43 3.66 -28.83
C GLY A 355 10.85 3.31 -27.47
N ALA A 356 11.71 3.08 -26.48
CA ALA A 356 11.34 2.72 -25.12
C ALA A 356 11.22 3.94 -24.18
N GLU A 357 10.86 5.12 -24.72
CA GLU A 357 10.69 6.32 -23.90
C GLU A 357 9.61 6.13 -22.83
N ARG A 358 9.87 6.72 -21.67
CA ARG A 358 9.01 6.71 -20.49
C ARG A 358 8.46 8.09 -20.23
N VAL A 359 7.16 8.24 -20.42
CA VAL A 359 6.48 9.54 -20.39
C VAL A 359 5.39 9.54 -19.34
N SER A 360 5.30 10.59 -18.55
CA SER A 360 4.14 10.82 -17.68
C SER A 360 3.24 11.92 -18.26
N LEU A 361 1.94 11.70 -18.23
CA LEU A 361 0.92 12.70 -18.55
C LEU A 361 0.31 13.21 -17.24
N VAL A 362 0.61 14.45 -16.88
CA VAL A 362 0.14 15.10 -15.66
C VAL A 362 -0.81 16.25 -15.97
N GLY A 363 -1.56 16.73 -14.99
CA GLY A 363 -2.49 17.84 -15.12
C GLY A 363 -3.62 17.75 -14.11
N PRO A 364 -4.39 18.82 -13.86
CA PRO A 364 -5.45 18.84 -12.86
C PRO A 364 -6.56 17.83 -13.17
N ASN A 365 -7.35 17.50 -12.15
CA ASN A 365 -8.52 16.66 -12.33
C ASN A 365 -9.51 17.34 -13.28
N GLY A 366 -10.13 16.54 -14.17
CA GLY A 366 -11.05 17.06 -15.18
C GLY A 366 -10.40 17.68 -16.42
N SER A 367 -9.06 17.78 -16.52
CA SER A 367 -8.37 18.29 -17.72
C SER A 367 -8.55 17.40 -18.96
N GLY A 368 -9.08 16.18 -18.79
CA GLY A 368 -9.36 15.27 -19.91
C GLY A 368 -8.31 14.22 -20.18
N LYS A 369 -7.36 13.96 -19.25
CA LYS A 369 -6.30 12.93 -19.39
C LYS A 369 -6.85 11.57 -19.80
N THR A 370 -7.78 11.01 -19.02
CA THR A 370 -8.41 9.71 -19.32
C THR A 370 -9.16 9.73 -20.67
N ARG A 371 -9.84 10.83 -21.00
CA ARG A 371 -10.53 10.99 -22.29
C ARG A 371 -9.54 10.94 -23.46
N LEU A 372 -8.40 11.63 -23.35
CA LEU A 372 -7.32 11.59 -24.32
C LEU A 372 -6.79 10.17 -24.52
N LEU A 373 -6.54 9.43 -23.42
CA LEU A 373 -6.10 8.03 -23.50
C LEU A 373 -7.15 7.14 -24.18
N GLN A 374 -8.43 7.28 -23.83
CA GLN A 374 -9.52 6.50 -24.41
C GLN A 374 -9.68 6.78 -25.89
N GLN A 375 -9.63 8.06 -26.31
CA GLN A 375 -9.67 8.46 -27.72
C GLN A 375 -8.48 7.85 -28.50
N MET A 376 -7.29 7.90 -27.93
CA MET A 376 -6.09 7.30 -28.53
C MET A 376 -6.23 5.78 -28.72
N LEU A 377 -6.82 5.10 -27.72
CA LEU A 377 -7.03 3.64 -27.77
C LEU A 377 -8.15 3.22 -28.71
N SER A 378 -9.23 4.04 -28.85
CA SER A 378 -10.33 3.76 -29.78
C SER A 378 -9.96 4.01 -31.24
N GLY A 379 -8.89 4.79 -31.49
CA GLY A 379 -8.52 5.21 -32.85
C GLY A 379 -9.50 6.20 -33.48
N GLU A 380 -10.42 6.77 -32.70
CA GLU A 380 -11.34 7.78 -33.18
C GLU A 380 -10.61 9.09 -33.49
N ALA A 381 -11.12 9.84 -34.48
CA ALA A 381 -10.57 11.15 -34.80
C ALA A 381 -10.63 12.07 -33.55
N PRO A 382 -9.56 12.84 -33.25
CA PRO A 382 -9.57 13.74 -32.11
C PRO A 382 -10.72 14.76 -32.26
N GLY A 383 -11.48 14.91 -31.17
CA GLY A 383 -12.48 15.99 -31.05
C GLY A 383 -11.78 17.35 -30.84
N PRO A 384 -12.51 18.41 -30.51
CA PRO A 384 -11.89 19.67 -30.16
C PRO A 384 -11.01 19.52 -28.93
N GLY A 385 -9.70 19.81 -29.08
CA GLY A 385 -8.67 19.67 -28.06
C GLY A 385 -7.54 18.73 -28.46
N PRO A 386 -6.58 18.43 -27.54
CA PRO A 386 -5.47 17.53 -27.85
C PRO A 386 -5.99 16.11 -28.08
N GLY A 387 -5.47 15.46 -29.09
CA GLY A 387 -5.71 14.07 -29.42
C GLY A 387 -4.48 13.20 -29.22
N GLY A 388 -4.67 11.91 -29.43
CA GLY A 388 -3.56 10.96 -29.44
C GLY A 388 -3.70 9.98 -30.61
N THR A 389 -2.55 9.58 -31.17
CA THR A 389 -2.49 8.60 -32.25
C THR A 389 -1.48 7.51 -31.89
N LEU A 390 -1.85 6.26 -32.09
CA LEU A 390 -0.97 5.10 -31.91
C LEU A 390 -0.33 4.72 -33.24
N PHE A 391 0.97 4.42 -33.21
CA PHE A 391 1.74 3.92 -34.37
C PHE A 391 2.17 2.46 -34.17
N VAL A 392 1.67 1.81 -33.14
CA VAL A 392 1.93 0.40 -32.80
C VAL A 392 0.61 -0.31 -32.50
N ASP A 393 0.55 -1.60 -32.85
CA ASP A 393 -0.67 -2.40 -32.67
C ASP A 393 -0.72 -3.12 -31.29
N ARG A 394 0.45 -3.30 -30.66
CA ARG A 394 0.58 -4.04 -29.41
C ARG A 394 0.63 -3.06 -28.24
N VAL A 395 -0.54 -2.70 -27.74
CA VAL A 395 -0.70 -1.77 -26.63
C VAL A 395 -1.35 -2.49 -25.45
N GLY A 396 -0.73 -2.37 -24.26
CA GLY A 396 -1.31 -2.78 -23.01
C GLY A 396 -1.91 -1.57 -22.29
N TYR A 397 -3.15 -1.67 -21.82
CA TYR A 397 -3.80 -0.59 -21.10
C TYR A 397 -4.27 -1.04 -19.72
N LEU A 398 -3.84 -0.33 -18.69
CA LEU A 398 -4.32 -0.45 -17.33
C LEU A 398 -5.26 0.71 -17.02
N PRO A 399 -6.58 0.49 -17.00
CA PRO A 399 -7.55 1.55 -16.71
C PRO A 399 -7.58 1.88 -15.21
N GLN A 400 -8.05 3.08 -14.88
CA GLN A 400 -8.25 3.51 -13.49
C GLN A 400 -9.17 2.56 -12.70
N ARG A 401 -10.18 1.98 -13.34
CA ARG A 401 -11.00 0.90 -12.78
C ARG A 401 -10.53 -0.42 -13.37
N LEU A 402 -10.28 -1.39 -12.50
CA LEU A 402 -9.78 -2.72 -12.90
C LEU A 402 -10.90 -3.57 -13.56
N ASP A 403 -11.49 -3.03 -14.61
CA ASP A 403 -12.44 -3.71 -15.47
C ASP A 403 -11.65 -4.43 -16.59
N GLY A 404 -12.09 -5.60 -17.02
CA GLY A 404 -11.44 -6.33 -18.12
C GLY A 404 -10.87 -7.70 -17.75
N LEU A 405 -10.87 -8.08 -16.47
CA LEU A 405 -10.62 -9.45 -16.05
C LEU A 405 -11.95 -10.23 -15.98
N ASP A 406 -11.92 -11.48 -16.42
CA ASP A 406 -13.05 -12.36 -16.18
C ASP A 406 -13.08 -12.79 -14.71
N GLY A 407 -14.05 -12.28 -13.97
CA GLY A 407 -14.20 -12.55 -12.54
C GLY A 407 -14.50 -14.01 -12.21
N ALA A 408 -15.05 -14.78 -13.14
CA ALA A 408 -15.35 -16.21 -12.96
C ALA A 408 -14.10 -17.09 -13.11
N LEU A 409 -13.10 -16.60 -13.87
CA LEU A 409 -11.84 -17.32 -14.09
C LEU A 409 -10.84 -17.03 -12.95
N SER A 410 -9.91 -17.99 -12.75
CA SER A 410 -8.79 -17.79 -11.83
C SER A 410 -7.72 -16.83 -12.42
N ALA A 411 -6.77 -16.38 -11.56
CA ALA A 411 -5.63 -15.60 -12.03
C ALA A 411 -4.84 -16.35 -13.13
N ILE A 412 -4.59 -17.63 -12.94
CA ILE A 412 -3.90 -18.48 -13.93
C ILE A 412 -4.65 -18.50 -15.25
N GLN A 413 -5.96 -18.67 -15.22
CA GLN A 413 -6.78 -18.73 -16.43
C GLN A 413 -6.81 -17.38 -17.16
N ASN A 414 -6.95 -16.26 -16.42
CA ASN A 414 -6.91 -14.93 -17.03
C ASN A 414 -5.56 -14.67 -17.73
N VAL A 415 -4.43 -15.02 -17.10
CA VAL A 415 -3.10 -14.86 -17.72
C VAL A 415 -2.92 -15.79 -18.92
N ALA A 416 -3.43 -17.03 -18.86
CA ALA A 416 -3.34 -17.98 -19.97
C ALA A 416 -4.09 -17.50 -21.23
N LEU A 417 -5.11 -16.65 -21.12
CA LEU A 417 -5.80 -16.05 -22.25
C LEU A 417 -4.88 -15.14 -23.08
N VAL A 418 -3.92 -14.45 -22.42
CA VAL A 418 -3.02 -13.49 -23.07
C VAL A 418 -1.62 -14.06 -23.33
N ALA A 419 -1.29 -15.19 -22.72
CA ALA A 419 -0.02 -15.92 -22.91
C ALA A 419 -0.29 -17.40 -23.25
N PRO A 420 -0.89 -17.70 -24.41
CA PRO A 420 -1.35 -19.06 -24.76
C PRO A 420 -0.24 -20.07 -24.95
N ALA A 421 1.01 -19.63 -25.21
CA ALA A 421 2.16 -20.52 -25.34
C ALA A 421 2.79 -20.91 -23.99
N ALA A 422 2.47 -20.19 -22.90
CA ALA A 422 2.99 -20.48 -21.58
C ALA A 422 2.31 -21.70 -20.95
N THR A 423 3.11 -22.59 -20.33
CA THR A 423 2.53 -23.71 -19.57
C THR A 423 1.90 -23.21 -18.26
N ALA A 424 0.96 -23.96 -17.69
CA ALA A 424 0.36 -23.62 -16.39
C ALA A 424 1.40 -23.44 -15.26
N ASN A 425 2.53 -24.17 -15.34
CA ASN A 425 3.64 -24.00 -14.40
C ASN A 425 4.40 -22.69 -14.64
N ASP A 426 4.60 -22.30 -15.89
CA ASP A 426 5.26 -21.03 -16.23
C ASP A 426 4.41 -19.87 -15.74
N VAL A 427 3.10 -19.90 -15.99
CA VAL A 427 2.15 -18.91 -15.51
C VAL A 427 2.15 -18.84 -13.97
N ARG A 428 2.14 -19.97 -13.27
CA ARG A 428 2.25 -19.99 -11.80
C ARG A 428 3.54 -19.39 -11.28
N ASN A 429 4.67 -19.71 -11.92
CA ASN A 429 5.97 -19.14 -11.55
C ASN A 429 6.02 -17.63 -11.79
N MET A 430 5.42 -17.16 -12.88
CA MET A 430 5.32 -15.74 -13.20
C MET A 430 4.42 -15.00 -12.20
N LEU A 431 3.23 -15.55 -11.91
CA LEU A 431 2.32 -15.02 -10.89
C LEU A 431 2.97 -15.00 -9.50
N ALA A 432 3.73 -16.04 -9.15
CA ALA A 432 4.45 -16.10 -7.87
C ALA A 432 5.53 -15.01 -7.75
N ARG A 433 6.17 -14.64 -8.86
CA ARG A 433 7.13 -13.52 -8.93
C ARG A 433 6.43 -12.16 -8.78
N LEU A 434 5.17 -12.04 -9.22
CA LEU A 434 4.28 -10.89 -8.96
C LEU A 434 3.50 -11.06 -7.64
N LEU A 435 3.97 -11.95 -6.76
CA LEU A 435 3.46 -12.18 -5.41
C LEU A 435 2.01 -12.70 -5.34
N LEU A 436 1.52 -13.30 -6.42
CA LEU A 436 0.29 -14.10 -6.43
C LEU A 436 0.66 -15.57 -6.22
N ARG A 437 0.79 -15.99 -4.95
CA ARG A 437 1.29 -17.31 -4.56
C ARG A 437 0.18 -18.22 -4.03
N GLY A 438 0.41 -19.52 -4.13
CA GLY A 438 -0.43 -20.55 -3.51
C GLY A 438 -1.89 -20.51 -3.98
N ALA A 439 -2.82 -20.61 -3.06
CA ALA A 439 -4.25 -20.69 -3.33
C ALA A 439 -4.85 -19.43 -4.00
N SER A 440 -4.25 -18.26 -3.84
CA SER A 440 -4.72 -17.03 -4.49
C SER A 440 -4.68 -17.10 -6.03
N ALA A 441 -3.69 -17.82 -6.59
CA ALA A 441 -3.58 -17.98 -8.03
C ALA A 441 -4.69 -18.86 -8.64
N ASP A 442 -5.25 -19.77 -7.86
CA ASP A 442 -6.29 -20.71 -8.27
C ASP A 442 -7.73 -20.23 -7.97
N ARG A 443 -7.91 -19.20 -7.11
CA ARG A 443 -9.23 -18.63 -6.80
C ARG A 443 -9.79 -17.80 -7.95
N PRO A 444 -11.12 -17.76 -8.14
CA PRO A 444 -11.78 -16.84 -9.06
C PRO A 444 -11.39 -15.38 -8.74
N VAL A 445 -11.14 -14.58 -9.79
CA VAL A 445 -10.72 -13.18 -9.63
C VAL A 445 -11.75 -12.35 -8.85
N ALA A 446 -13.04 -12.66 -8.97
CA ALA A 446 -14.10 -12.01 -8.18
C ALA A 446 -13.93 -12.17 -6.66
N ALA A 447 -13.27 -13.25 -6.19
CA ALA A 447 -13.03 -13.53 -4.78
C ALA A 447 -11.67 -12.96 -4.27
N LEU A 448 -10.90 -12.30 -5.13
CA LEU A 448 -9.63 -11.70 -4.79
C LEU A 448 -9.82 -10.30 -4.21
N SER A 449 -8.89 -9.87 -3.35
CA SER A 449 -8.80 -8.49 -2.88
C SER A 449 -8.47 -7.53 -4.03
N GLY A 450 -8.70 -6.22 -3.82
CA GLY A 450 -8.36 -5.19 -4.82
C GLY A 450 -6.89 -5.24 -5.27
N GLY A 451 -5.96 -5.38 -4.32
CA GLY A 451 -4.53 -5.51 -4.62
C GLY A 451 -4.18 -6.80 -5.36
N GLU A 452 -4.81 -7.95 -5.01
CA GLU A 452 -4.61 -9.20 -5.76
C GLU A 452 -5.17 -9.08 -7.18
N ARG A 453 -6.36 -8.50 -7.38
CA ARG A 453 -6.93 -8.24 -8.71
C ARG A 453 -6.04 -7.32 -9.56
N PHE A 454 -5.48 -6.29 -8.94
CA PHE A 454 -4.52 -5.41 -9.60
C PHE A 454 -3.29 -6.20 -10.11
N ARG A 455 -2.71 -7.07 -9.27
CA ARG A 455 -1.57 -7.92 -9.66
C ARG A 455 -1.91 -8.90 -10.78
N VAL A 456 -3.14 -9.46 -10.80
CA VAL A 456 -3.61 -10.28 -11.92
C VAL A 456 -3.65 -9.44 -13.20
N HIS A 457 -4.24 -8.25 -13.15
CA HIS A 457 -4.33 -7.37 -14.32
C HIS A 457 -2.94 -6.95 -14.82
N LEU A 458 -2.07 -6.54 -13.90
CA LEU A 458 -0.67 -6.24 -14.23
C LEU A 458 0.03 -7.45 -14.87
N SER A 459 -0.22 -8.65 -14.37
CA SER A 459 0.32 -9.89 -14.94
C SER A 459 -0.15 -10.12 -16.38
N THR A 460 -1.44 -9.88 -16.67
CA THR A 460 -1.97 -10.02 -18.04
C THR A 460 -1.33 -9.04 -19.01
N LEU A 461 -0.97 -7.83 -18.56
CA LEU A 461 -0.31 -6.82 -19.39
C LEU A 461 1.17 -7.13 -19.63
N LEU A 462 1.90 -7.49 -18.57
CA LEU A 462 3.34 -7.70 -18.62
C LEU A 462 3.73 -9.03 -19.26
N LEU A 463 2.87 -10.05 -19.20
CA LEU A 463 3.13 -11.41 -19.69
C LEU A 463 2.43 -11.69 -21.02
N ALA A 464 1.77 -10.70 -21.62
CA ALA A 464 1.09 -10.85 -22.91
C ALA A 464 2.05 -11.33 -24.01
N GLU A 465 1.60 -12.27 -24.84
CA GLU A 465 2.31 -12.78 -25.99
C GLU A 465 1.49 -12.54 -27.28
N PRO A 466 2.02 -11.73 -28.21
CA PRO A 466 3.32 -11.04 -28.20
C PRO A 466 3.34 -9.85 -27.20
N ALA A 467 4.53 -9.57 -26.63
CA ALA A 467 4.72 -8.52 -25.63
C ALA A 467 4.24 -7.15 -26.14
N ALA A 468 3.60 -6.38 -25.28
CA ALA A 468 3.18 -5.02 -25.57
C ALA A 468 4.39 -4.14 -25.92
N GLN A 469 4.23 -3.26 -26.91
CA GLN A 469 5.25 -2.26 -27.30
C GLN A 469 5.08 -0.95 -26.54
N LEU A 470 3.85 -0.65 -26.14
CA LEU A 470 3.49 0.49 -25.29
C LEU A 470 2.62 -0.01 -24.14
N LEU A 471 2.96 0.38 -22.93
CA LEU A 471 2.08 0.27 -21.76
C LEU A 471 1.52 1.65 -21.43
N ILE A 472 0.22 1.72 -21.30
CA ILE A 472 -0.52 2.91 -20.87
C ILE A 472 -1.14 2.60 -19.51
N LEU A 473 -0.83 3.41 -18.50
CA LEU A 473 -1.32 3.23 -17.13
C LEU A 473 -2.06 4.50 -16.70
N ASP A 474 -3.34 4.35 -16.34
CA ASP A 474 -4.21 5.47 -15.91
C ASP A 474 -4.44 5.39 -14.40
N GLU A 475 -3.77 6.26 -13.63
CA GLU A 475 -3.78 6.34 -12.17
C GLU A 475 -3.54 4.97 -11.48
N PRO A 476 -2.44 4.28 -11.82
CA PRO A 476 -2.23 2.90 -11.37
C PRO A 476 -1.99 2.76 -9.86
N THR A 477 -1.62 3.83 -9.18
CA THR A 477 -1.35 3.83 -7.73
C THR A 477 -2.61 4.02 -6.88
N ASN A 478 -3.72 4.45 -7.48
CA ASN A 478 -4.97 4.63 -6.75
C ASN A 478 -5.43 3.31 -6.09
N ASN A 479 -5.71 3.36 -4.80
CA ASN A 479 -6.13 2.21 -3.98
C ASN A 479 -5.08 1.09 -3.83
N LEU A 480 -3.81 1.33 -4.18
CA LEU A 480 -2.72 0.41 -3.87
C LEU A 480 -2.09 0.78 -2.53
N ASP A 481 -1.65 -0.23 -1.77
CA ASP A 481 -0.79 -0.01 -0.61
C ASP A 481 0.67 0.25 -1.06
N MET A 482 1.46 0.78 -0.15
CA MET A 482 2.85 1.17 -0.43
C MET A 482 3.71 0.00 -0.94
N ASP A 483 3.45 -1.22 -0.45
CA ASP A 483 4.15 -2.41 -0.94
C ASP A 483 3.76 -2.75 -2.38
N SER A 484 2.47 -2.64 -2.72
CA SER A 484 1.99 -2.85 -4.10
C SER A 484 2.50 -1.76 -5.06
N VAL A 485 2.61 -0.51 -4.61
CA VAL A 485 3.20 0.59 -5.40
C VAL A 485 4.68 0.31 -5.69
N ARG A 486 5.45 -0.11 -4.67
CA ARG A 486 6.86 -0.50 -4.85
C ARG A 486 6.99 -1.66 -5.85
N GLN A 487 6.17 -2.69 -5.70
CA GLN A 487 6.15 -3.84 -6.61
C GLN A 487 5.82 -3.45 -8.05
N LEU A 488 4.87 -2.53 -8.22
CA LEU A 488 4.56 -1.96 -9.54
C LEU A 488 5.76 -1.24 -10.13
N SER A 489 6.43 -0.39 -9.35
CA SER A 489 7.63 0.33 -9.80
C SER A 489 8.76 -0.63 -10.21
N GLU A 490 9.02 -1.67 -9.41
CA GLU A 490 10.02 -2.71 -9.72
C GLU A 490 9.66 -3.47 -11.02
N ALA A 491 8.40 -3.84 -11.20
CA ALA A 491 7.92 -4.54 -12.40
C ALA A 491 8.04 -3.65 -13.65
N LEU A 492 7.65 -2.38 -13.55
CA LEU A 492 7.79 -1.41 -14.65
C LEU A 492 9.26 -1.09 -14.93
N GLY A 493 10.13 -1.10 -13.92
CA GLY A 493 11.58 -0.97 -14.08
C GLY A 493 12.18 -2.05 -14.97
N ALA A 494 11.66 -3.28 -14.90
CA ALA A 494 12.08 -4.40 -15.74
C ALA A 494 11.50 -4.39 -17.17
N TYR A 495 10.47 -3.58 -17.43
CA TYR A 495 9.82 -3.50 -18.74
C TYR A 495 10.67 -2.71 -19.74
N LYS A 496 10.83 -3.25 -20.97
CA LYS A 496 11.72 -2.72 -22.03
C LYS A 496 10.99 -2.01 -23.17
N GLY A 497 9.69 -1.83 -23.08
CA GLY A 497 8.88 -1.08 -24.05
C GLY A 497 8.66 0.37 -23.64
N ALA A 498 7.91 1.09 -24.46
CA ALA A 498 7.48 2.45 -24.16
C ALA A 498 6.45 2.47 -23.00
N LEU A 499 6.48 3.51 -22.18
CA LEU A 499 5.62 3.68 -21.06
C LEU A 499 4.94 5.06 -21.09
N LEU A 500 3.62 5.08 -20.99
CA LEU A 500 2.83 6.30 -20.80
C LEU A 500 2.02 6.17 -19.51
N VAL A 501 2.31 6.99 -18.51
CA VAL A 501 1.70 6.92 -17.19
C VAL A 501 0.96 8.20 -16.86
N VAL A 502 -0.30 8.08 -16.45
CA VAL A 502 -1.04 9.16 -15.78
C VAL A 502 -0.99 8.88 -14.29
N SER A 503 -0.39 9.76 -13.50
CA SER A 503 -0.40 9.65 -12.04
C SER A 503 -0.20 11.01 -11.37
N HIS A 504 -0.77 11.16 -10.18
CA HIS A 504 -0.55 12.29 -9.28
C HIS A 504 0.43 11.95 -8.15
N ASP A 505 0.92 10.72 -8.09
CA ASP A 505 1.86 10.23 -7.07
C ASP A 505 3.31 10.53 -7.51
N GLN A 506 3.89 11.59 -6.93
CA GLN A 506 5.26 12.03 -7.23
C GLN A 506 6.30 10.99 -6.81
N HIS A 507 6.07 10.30 -5.69
CA HIS A 507 6.99 9.26 -5.23
C HIS A 507 7.05 8.09 -6.23
N PHE A 508 5.91 7.64 -6.70
CA PHE A 508 5.82 6.62 -7.76
C PHE A 508 6.49 7.09 -9.05
N LEU A 509 6.17 8.30 -9.52
CA LEU A 509 6.76 8.85 -10.75
C LEU A 509 8.28 8.98 -10.67
N SER A 510 8.83 9.33 -9.51
CA SER A 510 10.29 9.43 -9.31
C SER A 510 11.03 8.10 -9.41
N GLN A 511 10.33 6.96 -9.29
CA GLN A 511 10.90 5.61 -9.38
C GLN A 511 10.87 5.04 -10.80
N LEU A 512 10.25 5.74 -11.78
CA LEU A 512 10.03 5.21 -13.12
C LEU A 512 11.09 5.60 -14.16
N ASP A 513 12.12 6.36 -13.79
CA ASP A 513 13.16 6.84 -14.71
C ASP A 513 12.54 7.52 -15.96
N LEU A 514 11.65 8.50 -15.73
CA LEU A 514 10.92 9.19 -16.79
C LEU A 514 11.85 10.05 -17.64
N ASP A 515 11.70 9.97 -18.97
CA ASP A 515 12.43 10.83 -19.92
C ASP A 515 11.89 12.26 -19.91
N TYR A 516 10.57 12.42 -19.82
CA TYR A 516 9.89 13.72 -19.73
C TYR A 516 8.46 13.60 -19.23
N LEU A 517 7.88 14.77 -18.91
CA LEU A 517 6.49 14.93 -18.50
C LEU A 517 5.74 15.71 -19.60
N LEU A 518 4.49 15.37 -19.82
CA LEU A 518 3.53 16.13 -20.61
C LEU A 518 2.48 16.70 -19.67
N GLU A 519 2.41 18.00 -19.57
CA GLU A 519 1.46 18.71 -18.72
C GLU A 519 0.25 19.14 -19.53
N LEU A 520 -0.92 18.60 -19.18
CA LEU A 520 -2.20 18.95 -19.78
C LEU A 520 -2.92 19.97 -18.90
N ASP A 521 -3.03 21.22 -19.36
CA ASP A 521 -3.75 22.27 -18.64
C ASP A 521 -5.28 22.14 -18.73
N ALA A 522 -5.98 23.03 -18.00
CA ALA A 522 -7.44 23.05 -18.00
C ALA A 522 -8.03 23.53 -19.35
N GLN A 523 -7.25 24.18 -20.20
CA GLN A 523 -7.63 24.64 -21.54
C GLN A 523 -7.40 23.57 -22.60
N GLY A 524 -6.80 22.44 -22.23
CA GLY A 524 -6.48 21.36 -23.15
C GLY A 524 -5.18 21.54 -23.91
N THR A 525 -4.26 22.40 -23.44
CA THR A 525 -2.94 22.58 -24.04
C THR A 525 -1.96 21.60 -23.41
N LEU A 526 -1.12 20.96 -24.24
CA LEU A 526 -0.03 20.10 -23.79
C LEU A 526 1.28 20.87 -23.82
N ALA A 527 2.02 20.80 -22.73
CA ALA A 527 3.37 21.32 -22.60
C ALA A 527 4.34 20.22 -22.17
N LYS A 528 5.58 20.24 -22.70
CA LYS A 528 6.63 19.30 -22.30
C LYS A 528 7.50 19.92 -21.22
N SER A 529 7.70 19.18 -20.14
CA SER A 529 8.65 19.50 -19.08
C SER A 529 9.54 18.28 -18.77
N TYR A 530 10.64 18.50 -18.06
CA TYR A 530 11.55 17.44 -17.67
C TYR A 530 11.48 17.22 -16.17
N PRO A 531 11.55 15.95 -15.70
CA PRO A 531 11.61 15.72 -14.27
C PRO A 531 12.80 16.47 -13.66
N ASN A 532 12.55 17.20 -12.58
CA ASN A 532 13.64 17.79 -11.83
C ASN A 532 14.58 16.68 -11.36
N PRO A 533 15.89 16.78 -11.57
CA PRO A 533 16.80 15.82 -10.96
C PRO A 533 16.58 15.89 -9.46
N VAL A 534 16.25 14.75 -8.86
CA VAL A 534 16.17 14.62 -7.40
C VAL A 534 17.55 14.93 -6.86
N CYS A 535 17.71 16.08 -6.18
CA CYS A 535 18.93 16.45 -5.46
C CYS A 535 19.10 15.59 -4.22
#